data_96fc322e81c267bf847d9b3ffadc4162
#
_entry.id   96fc322e81c267bf847d9b3ffadc4162
#
_cell.length_a   1.000
_cell.length_b   1.000
_cell.length_c   1.000
_cell.angle_alpha   90.00
_cell.angle_beta   90.00
_cell.angle_gamma   90.00
#
_symmetry.space_group_name_H-M   'P 1'
#
loop_
_entity.id
_entity.type
_entity.pdbx_description
1 polymer ?
#
loop_
_entity_poly.entity_id
_entity_poly.type
_entity_poly.pdbx_seq_one_letter_code
_entity_poly.pdbx_strand_id
1 'polypeptide(L)'
;MRWVAKAAVQRGLGVLPQGERLNYVFQRHVLRSLPASESVFRRKFSRAQQHLRAYEEHGPGTPPSASVFYEFGAGWDLAIPLSYAALGVGRQVLVDIRPSVRAELVNDSLAAFARLRDELESEAGRELRRLGGPVGSADELEERFGITYLAPRDARATGLPSESIDFVSSTDTCEHIPAGDLAEIFAECFRLLRPEGGFSCRIDLQDHYSYFDPSLSRYNFLRYSDRAWRLVNSPLHHQNRLRSPDYLRLVREAGFELVAEVPSGPSLEGLAELEGLPLAPRFRVYPPEELGVTILSFVARRP
;
A
#
# COMPACT_ATOMS: atom_id res chain seq x y z
N MET A 1 -8.26 -21.18 15.72
CA MET A 1 -9.46 -21.47 14.86
C MET A 1 -10.28 -20.24 14.47
N ARG A 2 -10.14 -19.09 15.16
CA ARG A 2 -10.88 -17.85 14.82
C ARG A 2 -10.59 -17.33 13.41
N TRP A 3 -9.36 -17.41 12.96
CA TRP A 3 -8.95 -16.94 11.64
C TRP A 3 -9.58 -17.73 10.47
N VAL A 4 -9.76 -19.07 10.63
CA VAL A 4 -10.41 -19.90 9.58
C VAL A 4 -11.88 -19.51 9.41
N ALA A 5 -12.59 -19.22 10.52
CA ALA A 5 -13.95 -18.70 10.46
C ALA A 5 -14.01 -17.35 9.73
N LYS A 6 -13.07 -16.43 10.03
CA LYS A 6 -12.95 -15.14 9.31
C LYS A 6 -12.69 -15.35 7.82
N ALA A 7 -11.77 -16.25 7.46
CA ALA A 7 -11.47 -16.59 6.08
C ALA A 7 -12.71 -17.13 5.33
N ALA A 8 -13.48 -18.02 5.97
CA ALA A 8 -14.71 -18.55 5.41
C ALA A 8 -15.79 -17.47 5.19
N VAL A 9 -15.98 -16.58 6.17
CA VAL A 9 -16.91 -15.43 6.03
C VAL A 9 -16.47 -14.50 4.90
N GLN A 10 -15.18 -14.12 4.87
CA GLN A 10 -14.65 -13.25 3.81
C GLN A 10 -14.75 -13.90 2.43
N ARG A 11 -14.55 -15.22 2.33
CA ARG A 11 -14.73 -15.94 1.07
C ARG A 11 -16.20 -15.95 0.65
N GLY A 12 -17.13 -16.18 1.56
CA GLY A 12 -18.58 -16.11 1.30
C GLY A 12 -18.99 -14.71 0.82
N LEU A 13 -18.52 -13.66 1.48
CA LEU A 13 -18.76 -12.28 1.05
C LEU A 13 -18.11 -11.96 -0.31
N GLY A 14 -16.95 -12.54 -0.61
CA GLY A 14 -16.21 -12.28 -1.86
C GLY A 14 -16.90 -12.81 -3.12
N VAL A 15 -17.84 -13.74 -3.02
CA VAL A 15 -18.65 -14.26 -4.14
C VAL A 15 -20.00 -13.54 -4.30
N LEU A 16 -20.36 -12.65 -3.37
CA LEU A 16 -21.61 -11.89 -3.45
C LEU A 16 -21.45 -10.64 -4.32
N PRO A 17 -22.44 -10.27 -5.14
CA PRO A 17 -22.39 -9.10 -6.01
C PRO A 17 -22.14 -7.76 -5.27
N GLN A 18 -22.43 -7.70 -3.98
CA GLN A 18 -22.23 -6.53 -3.11
C GLN A 18 -21.28 -6.79 -1.97
N GLY A 19 -20.40 -7.80 -2.09
CA GLY A 19 -19.53 -8.25 -1.01
C GLY A 19 -18.61 -7.14 -0.45
N GLU A 20 -18.14 -6.23 -1.29
CA GLU A 20 -17.35 -5.06 -0.84
C GLU A 20 -18.16 -4.07 0.00
N ARG A 21 -19.38 -3.77 -0.41
CA ARG A 21 -20.27 -2.88 0.36
C ARG A 21 -20.59 -3.50 1.73
N LEU A 22 -20.85 -4.80 1.75
CA LEU A 22 -21.06 -5.52 3.01
C LEU A 22 -19.81 -5.55 3.87
N ASN A 23 -18.64 -5.76 3.28
CA ASN A 23 -17.36 -5.70 3.99
C ASN A 23 -17.10 -4.31 4.57
N TYR A 24 -17.38 -3.24 3.81
CA TYR A 24 -17.28 -1.87 4.30
C TYR A 24 -18.20 -1.62 5.51
N VAL A 25 -19.49 -1.98 5.39
CA VAL A 25 -20.47 -1.84 6.49
C VAL A 25 -20.00 -2.64 7.71
N PHE A 26 -19.50 -3.85 7.51
CA PHE A 26 -18.98 -4.69 8.58
C PHE A 26 -17.75 -4.08 9.27
N GLN A 27 -16.79 -3.54 8.50
CA GLN A 27 -15.62 -2.88 9.06
C GLN A 27 -16.00 -1.58 9.82
N ARG A 28 -16.93 -0.80 9.29
CA ARG A 28 -17.34 0.47 9.90
C ARG A 28 -18.19 0.29 11.15
N HIS A 29 -19.15 -0.62 11.14
CA HIS A 29 -20.17 -0.71 12.19
C HIS A 29 -19.98 -1.88 13.16
N VAL A 30 -19.33 -2.97 12.73
CA VAL A 30 -19.14 -4.17 13.55
C VAL A 30 -17.72 -4.21 14.11
N LEU A 31 -16.71 -4.16 13.25
CA LEU A 31 -15.31 -4.20 13.70
C LEU A 31 -14.82 -2.84 14.20
N ARG A 32 -15.49 -1.75 13.82
CA ARG A 32 -15.10 -0.37 14.14
C ARG A 32 -13.63 -0.07 13.79
N SER A 33 -13.15 -0.68 12.72
CA SER A 33 -11.82 -0.42 12.17
C SER A 33 -11.79 0.80 11.26
N LEU A 34 -12.96 1.34 10.91
CA LEU A 34 -13.16 2.57 10.15
C LEU A 34 -14.07 3.53 10.93
N PRO A 35 -13.78 4.87 10.92
CA PRO A 35 -12.60 5.48 10.31
C PRO A 35 -11.27 5.06 10.96
N ALA A 36 -10.15 5.38 10.31
CA ALA A 36 -8.83 5.11 10.86
C ALA A 36 -8.67 5.77 12.24
N SER A 37 -8.15 5.02 13.21
CA SER A 37 -7.79 5.62 14.50
C SER A 37 -6.66 6.64 14.31
N GLU A 38 -6.47 7.54 15.28
CA GLU A 38 -5.39 8.53 15.23
C GLU A 38 -4.02 7.90 15.03
N SER A 39 -3.73 6.81 15.72
CA SER A 39 -2.46 6.09 15.57
C SER A 39 -2.28 5.48 14.17
N VAL A 40 -3.36 5.01 13.53
CA VAL A 40 -3.33 4.52 12.14
C VAL A 40 -3.13 5.69 11.18
N PHE A 41 -3.81 6.81 11.40
CA PHE A 41 -3.67 8.01 10.59
C PHE A 41 -2.23 8.56 10.64
N ARG A 42 -1.64 8.71 11.83
CA ARG A 42 -0.24 9.15 12.00
C ARG A 42 0.74 8.21 11.29
N ARG A 43 0.53 6.89 11.36
CA ARG A 43 1.37 5.95 10.60
C ARG A 43 1.27 6.16 9.10
N LYS A 44 0.05 6.42 8.56
CA LYS A 44 -0.12 6.73 7.12
C LYS A 44 0.58 8.03 6.75
N PHE A 45 0.47 9.07 7.58
CA PHE A 45 1.19 10.32 7.38
C PHE A 45 2.72 10.11 7.39
N SER A 46 3.25 9.38 8.35
CA SER A 46 4.68 9.04 8.42
C SER A 46 5.15 8.25 7.18
N ARG A 47 4.31 7.36 6.63
CA ARG A 47 4.60 6.64 5.38
C ARG A 47 4.67 7.59 4.17
N ALA A 48 3.71 8.50 4.07
CA ALA A 48 3.75 9.54 3.03
C ALA A 48 5.02 10.39 3.11
N GLN A 49 5.45 10.76 4.33
CA GLN A 49 6.72 11.46 4.54
C GLN A 49 7.92 10.62 4.09
N GLN A 50 7.94 9.33 4.37
CA GLN A 50 9.03 8.44 3.93
C GLN A 50 9.11 8.38 2.41
N HIS A 51 7.98 8.24 1.71
CA HIS A 51 7.93 8.28 0.25
C HIS A 51 8.36 9.63 -0.30
N LEU A 52 7.92 10.74 0.31
CA LEU A 52 8.31 12.07 -0.12
C LEU A 52 9.82 12.30 0.06
N ARG A 53 10.41 11.86 1.17
CA ARG A 53 11.87 11.88 1.36
C ARG A 53 12.59 11.06 0.29
N ALA A 54 12.10 9.88 -0.02
CA ALA A 54 12.65 9.05 -1.10
C ALA A 54 12.61 9.78 -2.44
N TYR A 55 11.54 10.53 -2.73
CA TYR A 55 11.45 11.40 -3.89
C TYR A 55 12.46 12.54 -3.86
N GLU A 56 12.58 13.24 -2.71
CA GLU A 56 13.50 14.37 -2.54
C GLU A 56 14.98 13.94 -2.64
N GLU A 57 15.31 12.71 -2.20
CA GLU A 57 16.67 12.16 -2.21
C GLU A 57 17.06 11.48 -3.53
N HIS A 58 16.11 10.84 -4.22
CA HIS A 58 16.38 9.93 -5.34
C HIS A 58 15.58 10.25 -6.61
N GLY A 59 14.73 11.25 -6.59
CA GLY A 59 13.90 11.64 -7.74
C GLY A 59 14.63 12.60 -8.70
N PRO A 60 13.91 13.08 -9.73
CA PRO A 60 14.49 13.85 -10.84
C PRO A 60 14.91 15.29 -10.48
N GLY A 61 14.87 15.68 -9.22
CA GLY A 61 15.21 17.03 -8.75
C GLY A 61 14.13 18.10 -8.99
N THR A 62 13.00 17.73 -9.56
CA THR A 62 11.84 18.62 -9.69
C THR A 62 11.22 18.85 -8.31
N PRO A 63 10.87 20.09 -7.92
CA PRO A 63 10.23 20.33 -6.63
C PRO A 63 8.88 19.60 -6.55
N PRO A 64 8.50 19.07 -5.38
CA PRO A 64 7.22 18.34 -5.20
C PRO A 64 6.00 19.12 -5.71
N SER A 65 6.00 20.44 -5.56
CA SER A 65 4.90 21.32 -6.02
C SER A 65 4.72 21.38 -7.53
N ALA A 66 5.75 21.04 -8.30
CA ALA A 66 5.72 21.00 -9.77
C ALA A 66 5.65 19.56 -10.33
N SER A 67 5.66 18.56 -9.45
CA SER A 67 5.76 17.15 -9.82
C SER A 67 4.39 16.47 -9.90
N VAL A 68 4.34 15.38 -10.66
CA VAL A 68 3.19 14.49 -10.76
C VAL A 68 3.51 13.17 -10.10
N PHE A 69 2.80 12.88 -9.01
CA PHE A 69 2.88 11.60 -8.31
C PHE A 69 1.81 10.64 -8.82
N TYR A 70 2.13 9.37 -8.88
CA TYR A 70 1.20 8.31 -9.22
C TYR A 70 1.15 7.29 -8.09
N GLU A 71 -0.05 6.84 -7.72
CA GLU A 71 -0.26 5.78 -6.73
C GLU A 71 -1.30 4.79 -7.25
N PHE A 72 -1.03 3.50 -7.12
CA PHE A 72 -2.02 2.45 -7.34
C PHE A 72 -2.41 1.82 -5.99
N GLY A 73 -3.72 1.62 -5.80
CA GLY A 73 -4.26 1.12 -4.54
C GLY A 73 -4.31 2.18 -3.44
N ALA A 74 -4.84 3.36 -3.74
CA ALA A 74 -4.88 4.51 -2.84
C ALA A 74 -5.74 4.32 -1.57
N GLY A 75 -6.53 3.24 -1.52
CA GLY A 75 -7.37 2.90 -0.38
C GLY A 75 -8.67 3.71 -0.30
N TRP A 76 -9.35 3.62 0.84
CA TRP A 76 -10.70 4.14 0.99
C TRP A 76 -10.77 5.57 1.52
N ASP A 77 -9.75 6.02 2.25
CA ASP A 77 -9.73 7.27 3.03
C ASP A 77 -8.78 8.34 2.50
N LEU A 78 -8.00 8.02 1.45
CA LEU A 78 -7.01 8.88 0.82
C LEU A 78 -6.03 9.54 1.81
N ALA A 79 -5.78 8.95 2.97
CA ALA A 79 -4.93 9.57 3.98
C ALA A 79 -3.49 9.82 3.49
N ILE A 80 -2.92 8.92 2.67
CA ILE A 80 -1.58 9.10 2.06
C ILE A 80 -1.60 10.18 0.98
N PRO A 81 -2.50 10.15 -0.03
CA PRO A 81 -2.60 11.24 -1.01
C PRO A 81 -2.87 12.62 -0.39
N LEU A 82 -3.73 12.70 0.62
CA LEU A 82 -3.96 13.95 1.36
C LEU A 82 -2.72 14.39 2.13
N SER A 83 -1.91 13.45 2.64
CA SER A 83 -0.61 13.77 3.24
C SER A 83 0.35 14.39 2.24
N TYR A 84 0.43 13.85 1.02
CA TYR A 84 1.22 14.46 -0.04
C TYR A 84 0.75 15.88 -0.39
N ALA A 85 -0.58 16.09 -0.50
CA ALA A 85 -1.13 17.43 -0.73
C ALA A 85 -0.78 18.40 0.40
N ALA A 86 -0.85 17.94 1.67
CA ALA A 86 -0.46 18.73 2.84
C ALA A 86 1.04 19.05 2.85
N LEU A 87 1.88 18.10 2.42
CA LEU A 87 3.33 18.23 2.30
C LEU A 87 3.79 19.03 1.06
N GLY A 88 2.85 19.47 0.21
CA GLY A 88 3.14 20.36 -0.91
C GLY A 88 3.33 19.71 -2.27
N VAL A 89 2.94 18.44 -2.44
CA VAL A 89 2.90 17.79 -3.77
C VAL A 89 1.84 18.45 -4.63
N GLY A 90 2.20 18.82 -5.86
CA GLY A 90 1.34 19.62 -6.73
C GLY A 90 0.22 18.84 -7.40
N ARG A 91 0.54 17.68 -7.99
CA ARG A 91 -0.43 16.83 -8.69
C ARG A 91 -0.25 15.36 -8.37
N GLN A 92 -1.37 14.64 -8.34
CA GLN A 92 -1.41 13.22 -8.05
C GLN A 92 -2.41 12.53 -8.97
N VAL A 93 -2.05 11.37 -9.49
CA VAL A 93 -2.94 10.48 -10.25
C VAL A 93 -3.06 9.17 -9.48
N LEU A 94 -4.26 8.86 -9.02
CA LEU A 94 -4.56 7.66 -8.25
C LEU A 94 -5.34 6.68 -9.13
N VAL A 95 -4.92 5.42 -9.12
CA VAL A 95 -5.57 4.36 -9.90
C VAL A 95 -6.00 3.23 -8.98
N ASP A 96 -7.28 2.86 -9.07
CA ASP A 96 -7.85 1.71 -8.38
C ASP A 96 -8.65 0.85 -9.36
N ILE A 97 -8.50 -0.46 -9.26
CA ILE A 97 -9.28 -1.43 -10.07
C ILE A 97 -10.78 -1.37 -9.73
N ARG A 98 -11.12 -0.83 -8.57
CA ARG A 98 -12.49 -0.65 -8.07
C ARG A 98 -12.66 0.74 -7.47
N PRO A 99 -13.86 1.34 -7.55
CA PRO A 99 -14.13 2.64 -6.93
C PRO A 99 -14.24 2.51 -5.40
N SER A 100 -13.08 2.43 -4.73
CA SER A 100 -12.95 2.15 -3.29
C SER A 100 -13.12 3.39 -2.43
N VAL A 101 -12.78 4.58 -2.93
CA VAL A 101 -12.81 5.84 -2.18
C VAL A 101 -14.20 6.15 -1.63
N ARG A 102 -14.27 6.57 -0.37
CA ARG A 102 -15.49 6.94 0.35
C ARG A 102 -15.39 8.36 0.86
N ALA A 103 -16.27 9.25 0.39
CA ALA A 103 -16.27 10.67 0.76
C ALA A 103 -16.29 10.88 2.28
N GLU A 104 -17.06 10.08 3.01
CA GLU A 104 -17.10 10.15 4.47
C GLU A 104 -15.76 9.81 5.13
N LEU A 105 -14.99 8.85 4.60
CA LEU A 105 -13.67 8.49 5.14
C LEU A 105 -12.60 9.51 4.74
N VAL A 106 -12.71 10.08 3.55
CA VAL A 106 -11.88 11.21 3.13
C VAL A 106 -12.09 12.40 4.05
N ASN A 107 -13.35 12.70 4.40
CA ASN A 107 -13.70 13.77 5.31
C ASN A 107 -13.23 13.50 6.75
N ASP A 108 -13.27 12.25 7.20
CA ASP A 108 -12.67 11.83 8.48
C ASP A 108 -11.15 12.10 8.47
N SER A 109 -10.47 11.84 7.34
CA SER A 109 -9.02 12.13 7.16
C SER A 109 -8.76 13.65 7.18
N LEU A 110 -9.56 14.46 6.48
CA LEU A 110 -9.45 15.92 6.51
C LEU A 110 -9.65 16.48 7.92
N ALA A 111 -10.62 15.96 8.66
CA ALA A 111 -10.86 16.34 10.06
C ALA A 111 -9.67 15.94 10.96
N ALA A 112 -9.03 14.77 10.70
CA ALA A 112 -7.82 14.36 11.41
C ALA A 112 -6.65 15.31 11.13
N PHE A 113 -6.43 15.73 9.88
CA PHE A 113 -5.43 16.75 9.53
C PHE A 113 -5.65 18.06 10.26
N ALA A 114 -6.91 18.55 10.31
CA ALA A 114 -7.22 19.80 10.99
C ALA A 114 -6.95 19.71 12.50
N ARG A 115 -7.29 18.58 13.13
CA ARG A 115 -7.10 18.36 14.56
C ARG A 115 -5.65 18.16 14.96
N LEU A 116 -4.86 17.45 14.16
CA LEU A 116 -3.51 17.01 14.49
C LEU A 116 -2.42 17.89 13.85
N ARG A 117 -2.81 19.04 13.28
CA ARG A 117 -1.92 19.86 12.46
C ARG A 117 -0.57 20.15 13.12
N ASP A 118 -0.60 20.69 14.33
CA ASP A 118 0.62 21.15 15.01
C ASP A 118 1.58 19.98 15.28
N GLU A 119 1.04 18.85 15.69
CA GLU A 119 1.86 17.63 15.88
C GLU A 119 2.43 17.10 14.58
N LEU A 120 1.63 17.09 13.51
CA LEU A 120 2.08 16.64 12.19
C LEU A 120 3.13 17.58 11.59
N GLU A 121 3.02 18.90 11.79
CA GLU A 121 4.02 19.88 11.41
C GLU A 121 5.33 19.67 12.19
N SER A 122 5.23 19.39 13.49
CA SER A 122 6.39 19.03 14.32
C SER A 122 7.06 17.73 13.83
N GLU A 123 6.27 16.69 13.52
CA GLU A 123 6.78 15.42 12.97
C GLU A 123 7.40 15.62 11.58
N ALA A 124 6.84 16.50 10.76
CA ALA A 124 7.33 16.79 9.42
C ALA A 124 8.57 17.68 9.42
N GLY A 125 8.79 18.48 10.46
CA GLY A 125 9.81 19.51 10.50
C GLY A 125 9.57 20.65 9.49
N ARG A 126 8.32 20.80 9.02
CA ARG A 126 7.92 21.83 8.03
C ARG A 126 6.45 22.21 8.22
N GLU A 127 6.10 23.41 7.78
CA GLU A 127 4.69 23.82 7.69
C GLU A 127 3.91 22.98 6.69
N LEU A 128 2.68 22.60 7.04
CA LEU A 128 1.79 21.85 6.17
C LEU A 128 0.76 22.78 5.51
N ARG A 129 0.51 22.55 4.22
CA ARG A 129 -0.59 23.20 3.51
C ARG A 129 -1.92 22.89 4.22
N ARG A 130 -2.76 23.90 4.41
CA ARG A 130 -4.12 23.71 4.94
C ARG A 130 -5.00 23.05 3.88
N LEU A 131 -5.60 21.93 4.23
CA LEU A 131 -6.47 21.17 3.30
C LEU A 131 -7.92 21.70 3.31
N GLY A 132 -8.31 22.47 4.35
CA GLY A 132 -9.65 23.01 4.47
C GLY A 132 -10.69 22.00 4.95
N GLY A 133 -11.98 22.33 4.76
CA GLY A 133 -13.11 21.54 5.22
C GLY A 133 -13.42 20.30 4.35
N PRO A 134 -14.58 19.65 4.58
CA PRO A 134 -14.99 18.44 3.88
C PRO A 134 -15.13 18.65 2.37
N VAL A 135 -15.08 17.53 1.62
CA VAL A 135 -15.34 17.44 0.18
C VAL A 135 -16.66 16.72 -0.06
N GLY A 136 -17.38 17.11 -1.11
CA GLY A 136 -18.65 16.51 -1.52
C GLY A 136 -18.55 15.66 -2.80
N SER A 137 -17.47 15.85 -3.60
CA SER A 137 -17.32 15.18 -4.89
C SER A 137 -15.86 14.83 -5.20
N ALA A 138 -15.66 13.98 -6.22
CA ALA A 138 -14.33 13.68 -6.73
C ALA A 138 -13.67 14.88 -7.42
N ASP A 139 -14.46 15.76 -8.06
CA ASP A 139 -13.95 16.96 -8.73
C ASP A 139 -13.30 17.93 -7.75
N GLU A 140 -13.85 18.03 -6.52
CA GLU A 140 -13.23 18.82 -5.46
C GLU A 140 -11.85 18.27 -5.02
N LEU A 141 -11.60 16.97 -5.16
CA LEU A 141 -10.27 16.40 -4.88
C LEU A 141 -9.23 16.94 -5.85
N GLU A 142 -9.59 17.08 -7.12
CA GLU A 142 -8.69 17.62 -8.14
C GLU A 142 -8.50 19.13 -7.95
N GLU A 143 -9.56 19.89 -7.84
CA GLU A 143 -9.51 21.34 -7.70
C GLU A 143 -8.74 21.79 -6.45
N ARG A 144 -8.96 21.12 -5.31
CA ARG A 144 -8.41 21.54 -4.03
C ARG A 144 -7.05 20.94 -3.72
N PHE A 145 -6.82 19.69 -4.14
CA PHE A 145 -5.64 18.93 -3.71
C PHE A 145 -4.77 18.47 -4.88
N GLY A 146 -5.19 18.72 -6.13
CA GLY A 146 -4.50 18.22 -7.31
C GLY A 146 -4.60 16.69 -7.46
N ILE A 147 -5.60 16.04 -6.86
CA ILE A 147 -5.78 14.60 -6.87
C ILE A 147 -6.80 14.20 -7.92
N THR A 148 -6.32 13.60 -9.02
CA THR A 148 -7.16 12.94 -10.03
C THR A 148 -7.35 11.47 -9.66
N TYR A 149 -8.58 11.04 -9.37
CA TYR A 149 -8.90 9.65 -9.00
C TYR A 149 -9.55 8.91 -10.16
N LEU A 150 -8.87 7.88 -10.66
CA LEU A 150 -9.27 7.06 -11.80
C LEU A 150 -9.68 5.65 -11.32
N ALA A 151 -10.98 5.42 -11.18
CA ALA A 151 -11.55 4.12 -10.82
C ALA A 151 -12.95 3.93 -11.43
N PRO A 152 -13.27 2.76 -12.00
CA PRO A 152 -12.39 1.60 -12.13
C PRO A 152 -11.32 1.79 -13.21
N ARG A 153 -10.08 1.49 -12.87
CA ARG A 153 -8.95 1.53 -13.81
C ARG A 153 -7.92 0.47 -13.46
N ASP A 154 -7.45 -0.26 -14.45
CA ASP A 154 -6.44 -1.30 -14.27
C ASP A 154 -5.03 -0.70 -14.27
N ALA A 155 -4.29 -0.94 -13.18
CA ALA A 155 -2.92 -0.45 -13.04
C ALA A 155 -1.92 -1.16 -13.95
N ARG A 156 -2.29 -2.28 -14.59
CA ARG A 156 -1.48 -2.97 -15.61
C ARG A 156 -1.50 -2.25 -16.97
N ALA A 157 -2.56 -1.46 -17.22
CA ALA A 157 -2.75 -0.73 -18.48
C ALA A 157 -3.57 0.52 -18.20
N THR A 158 -2.93 1.55 -17.65
CA THR A 158 -3.61 2.76 -17.17
C THR A 158 -4.18 3.62 -18.29
N GLY A 159 -3.61 3.54 -19.51
CA GLY A 159 -3.93 4.43 -20.61
C GLY A 159 -3.38 5.86 -20.43
N LEU A 160 -2.60 6.10 -19.39
CA LEU A 160 -1.89 7.37 -19.20
C LEU A 160 -0.71 7.49 -20.19
N PRO A 161 -0.31 8.70 -20.56
CA PRO A 161 0.85 8.92 -21.44
C PRO A 161 2.14 8.34 -20.84
N SER A 162 3.02 7.80 -21.67
CA SER A 162 4.38 7.44 -21.24
C SER A 162 5.13 8.67 -20.76
N GLU A 163 6.05 8.50 -19.80
CA GLU A 163 6.92 9.56 -19.30
C GLU A 163 6.18 10.81 -18.82
N SER A 164 5.02 10.60 -18.20
CA SER A 164 4.15 11.66 -17.68
C SER A 164 4.20 11.82 -16.16
N ILE A 165 4.84 10.88 -15.47
CA ILE A 165 4.90 10.76 -14.00
C ILE A 165 6.35 10.99 -13.53
N ASP A 166 6.50 11.74 -12.45
CA ASP A 166 7.81 11.99 -11.81
C ASP A 166 8.11 10.98 -10.70
N PHE A 167 7.07 10.49 -10.04
CA PHE A 167 7.23 9.57 -8.92
C PHE A 167 6.05 8.60 -8.78
N VAL A 168 6.35 7.34 -8.55
CA VAL A 168 5.39 6.29 -8.21
C VAL A 168 5.52 5.95 -6.74
N SER A 169 4.39 5.83 -6.04
CA SER A 169 4.35 5.29 -4.69
C SER A 169 3.32 4.16 -4.56
N SER A 170 3.58 3.22 -3.65
CA SER A 170 2.61 2.19 -3.25
C SER A 170 2.86 1.77 -1.81
N THR A 171 1.80 1.70 -1.02
CA THR A 171 1.88 1.40 0.42
C THR A 171 0.93 0.28 0.79
N ASP A 172 1.49 -0.85 1.28
CA ASP A 172 0.73 -2.01 1.77
C ASP A 172 -0.35 -2.48 0.78
N THR A 173 0.00 -2.52 -0.51
CA THR A 173 -0.89 -2.87 -1.63
C THR A 173 -0.37 -4.08 -2.41
N CYS A 174 0.93 -4.13 -2.68
CA CYS A 174 1.54 -5.15 -3.55
C CYS A 174 1.33 -6.58 -3.03
N GLU A 175 1.25 -6.79 -1.73
CA GLU A 175 0.96 -8.09 -1.12
C GLU A 175 -0.44 -8.61 -1.42
N HIS A 176 -1.35 -7.73 -1.83
CA HIS A 176 -2.73 -8.05 -2.19
C HIS A 176 -2.94 -8.33 -3.67
N ILE A 177 -1.90 -8.18 -4.49
CA ILE A 177 -1.95 -8.34 -5.95
C ILE A 177 -1.31 -9.68 -6.34
N PRO A 178 -1.91 -10.47 -7.25
CA PRO A 178 -1.28 -11.67 -7.78
C PRO A 178 0.09 -11.39 -8.41
N ALA A 179 1.04 -12.30 -8.25
CA ALA A 179 2.43 -12.09 -8.70
C ALA A 179 2.56 -11.78 -10.20
N GLY A 180 1.73 -12.41 -11.05
CA GLY A 180 1.72 -12.14 -12.49
C GLY A 180 1.26 -10.72 -12.80
N ASP A 181 0.20 -10.25 -12.11
CA ASP A 181 -0.32 -8.89 -12.28
C ASP A 181 0.69 -7.83 -11.79
N LEU A 182 1.48 -8.14 -10.74
CA LEU A 182 2.53 -7.23 -10.26
C LEU A 182 3.62 -6.98 -11.31
N ALA A 183 4.03 -8.01 -12.05
CA ALA A 183 5.01 -7.84 -13.13
C ALA A 183 4.52 -6.85 -14.19
N GLU A 184 3.24 -6.97 -14.58
CA GLU A 184 2.61 -6.07 -15.54
C GLU A 184 2.45 -4.64 -14.98
N ILE A 185 2.07 -4.51 -13.70
CA ILE A 185 1.96 -3.20 -13.02
C ILE A 185 3.33 -2.52 -12.94
N PHE A 186 4.39 -3.24 -12.59
CA PHE A 186 5.72 -2.64 -12.50
C PHE A 186 6.25 -2.23 -13.88
N ALA A 187 5.96 -3.01 -14.93
CA ALA A 187 6.26 -2.61 -16.31
C ALA A 187 5.49 -1.34 -16.73
N GLU A 188 4.22 -1.23 -16.33
CA GLU A 188 3.42 -0.02 -16.58
C GLU A 188 3.97 1.17 -15.78
N CYS A 189 4.33 0.99 -14.50
CA CYS A 189 4.98 2.04 -13.70
C CYS A 189 6.28 2.53 -14.37
N PHE A 190 7.09 1.60 -14.90
CA PHE A 190 8.30 1.94 -15.63
C PHE A 190 7.99 2.77 -16.88
N ARG A 191 6.98 2.39 -17.64
CA ARG A 191 6.54 3.14 -18.84
C ARG A 191 6.06 4.55 -18.50
N LEU A 192 5.33 4.70 -17.38
CA LEU A 192 4.74 5.97 -16.94
C LEU A 192 5.79 6.97 -16.44
N LEU A 193 6.81 6.48 -15.74
CA LEU A 193 7.85 7.33 -15.17
C LEU A 193 8.68 8.00 -16.26
N ARG A 194 9.06 9.26 -16.04
CA ARG A 194 10.11 9.94 -16.79
C ARG A 194 11.46 9.29 -16.50
N PRO A 195 12.46 9.45 -17.39
CA PRO A 195 13.85 9.14 -17.03
C PRO A 195 14.22 9.82 -15.70
N GLU A 196 15.01 9.16 -14.87
CA GLU A 196 15.37 9.55 -13.50
C GLU A 196 14.17 9.59 -12.51
N GLY A 197 12.96 9.26 -12.95
CA GLY A 197 11.78 9.17 -12.09
C GLY A 197 11.89 8.03 -11.07
N GLY A 198 11.39 8.25 -9.85
CA GLY A 198 11.51 7.33 -8.73
C GLY A 198 10.28 6.45 -8.50
N PHE A 199 10.50 5.25 -8.01
CA PHE A 199 9.46 4.35 -7.52
C PHE A 199 9.77 3.93 -6.08
N SER A 200 8.95 4.35 -5.12
CA SER A 200 9.05 3.96 -3.72
C SER A 200 7.89 3.07 -3.32
N CYS A 201 8.21 1.93 -2.74
CA CYS A 201 7.21 0.93 -2.35
C CYS A 201 7.43 0.46 -0.92
N ARG A 202 6.34 0.28 -0.19
CA ARG A 202 6.31 -0.38 1.11
C ARG A 202 5.33 -1.55 1.06
N ILE A 203 5.78 -2.73 1.50
CA ILE A 203 5.07 -4.00 1.38
C ILE A 203 5.04 -4.69 2.74
N ASP A 204 3.86 -5.12 3.17
CA ASP A 204 3.68 -5.92 4.38
C ASP A 204 3.79 -7.41 4.04
N LEU A 205 4.82 -8.06 4.58
CA LEU A 205 5.13 -9.46 4.32
C LEU A 205 4.66 -10.40 5.42
N GLN A 206 3.77 -9.95 6.31
CA GLN A 206 3.22 -10.74 7.39
C GLN A 206 1.92 -11.43 6.98
N ASP A 207 1.57 -12.50 7.66
CA ASP A 207 0.23 -13.11 7.56
C ASP A 207 -0.82 -12.17 8.17
N HIS A 208 -1.70 -11.59 7.36
CA HIS A 208 -2.69 -10.63 7.82
C HIS A 208 -3.76 -11.25 8.73
N TYR A 209 -3.88 -12.58 8.78
CA TYR A 209 -4.73 -13.23 9.78
C TYR A 209 -4.13 -13.11 11.20
N SER A 210 -2.80 -12.94 11.33
CA SER A 210 -2.16 -12.73 12.63
C SER A 210 -2.56 -11.41 13.29
N TYR A 211 -2.93 -10.38 12.51
CA TYR A 211 -3.49 -9.12 13.04
C TYR A 211 -4.86 -9.29 13.69
N PHE A 212 -5.58 -10.33 13.30
CA PHE A 212 -6.90 -10.64 13.85
C PHE A 212 -6.85 -11.70 14.95
N ASP A 213 -5.94 -12.65 14.84
CA ASP A 213 -5.78 -13.77 15.79
C ASP A 213 -4.34 -13.77 16.33
N PRO A 214 -4.09 -13.12 17.48
CA PRO A 214 -2.75 -13.03 18.07
C PRO A 214 -2.11 -14.37 18.46
N SER A 215 -2.88 -15.47 18.42
CA SER A 215 -2.33 -16.82 18.62
C SER A 215 -1.59 -17.37 17.40
N LEU A 216 -1.67 -16.66 16.25
CA LEU A 216 -0.97 -17.01 15.03
C LEU A 216 0.39 -16.32 14.96
N SER A 217 1.39 -17.07 14.51
CA SER A 217 2.64 -16.48 14.04
C SER A 217 2.40 -15.55 12.85
N ARG A 218 3.14 -14.46 12.79
CA ARG A 218 3.19 -13.55 11.61
C ARG A 218 3.63 -14.24 10.32
N TYR A 219 4.19 -15.44 10.43
CA TYR A 219 4.64 -16.28 9.31
C TYR A 219 3.71 -17.49 9.07
N ASN A 220 2.57 -17.58 9.75
CA ASN A 220 1.68 -18.75 9.71
C ASN A 220 1.31 -19.18 8.28
N PHE A 221 1.10 -18.24 7.35
CA PHE A 221 0.75 -18.54 5.96
C PHE A 221 1.86 -19.29 5.17
N LEU A 222 3.11 -19.29 5.65
CA LEU A 222 4.23 -20.02 5.04
C LEU A 222 4.17 -21.55 5.26
N ARG A 223 3.29 -22.00 6.15
CA ARG A 223 3.05 -23.44 6.43
C ARG A 223 2.26 -24.13 5.32
N TYR A 224 1.49 -23.36 4.55
CA TYR A 224 0.51 -23.90 3.63
C TYR A 224 1.06 -24.00 2.22
N SER A 225 0.82 -25.17 1.56
CA SER A 225 1.02 -25.27 0.12
C SER A 225 0.14 -24.25 -0.63
N ASP A 226 0.46 -23.94 -1.87
CA ASP A 226 -0.35 -23.00 -2.67
C ASP A 226 -1.79 -23.49 -2.85
N ARG A 227 -1.97 -24.82 -2.95
CA ARG A 227 -3.30 -25.43 -3.04
C ARG A 227 -4.10 -25.25 -1.75
N ALA A 228 -3.47 -25.46 -0.59
CA ALA A 228 -4.13 -25.27 0.71
C ALA A 228 -4.41 -23.80 0.98
N TRP A 229 -3.46 -22.90 0.66
CA TRP A 229 -3.63 -21.46 0.84
C TRP A 229 -4.80 -20.91 0.00
N ARG A 230 -4.97 -21.35 -1.24
CA ARG A 230 -6.12 -20.95 -2.09
C ARG A 230 -7.48 -21.23 -1.47
N LEU A 231 -7.60 -22.16 -0.54
CA LEU A 231 -8.87 -22.46 0.14
C LEU A 231 -9.27 -21.38 1.15
N VAL A 232 -8.29 -20.68 1.73
CA VAL A 232 -8.49 -19.63 2.75
C VAL A 232 -8.17 -18.23 2.26
N ASN A 233 -7.47 -18.11 1.14
CA ASN A 233 -7.11 -16.83 0.52
C ASN A 233 -8.34 -16.24 -0.20
N SER A 234 -9.04 -15.34 0.48
CA SER A 234 -10.27 -14.72 -0.04
C SER A 234 -9.96 -13.69 -1.14
N PRO A 235 -10.78 -13.56 -2.19
CA PRO A 235 -10.67 -12.46 -3.15
C PRO A 235 -10.78 -11.07 -2.53
N LEU A 236 -11.46 -10.93 -1.39
CA LEU A 236 -11.58 -9.66 -0.65
C LEU A 236 -10.34 -9.34 0.21
N HIS A 237 -9.45 -10.31 0.42
CA HIS A 237 -8.28 -10.18 1.27
C HIS A 237 -7.16 -11.08 0.74
N HIS A 238 -6.91 -10.96 -0.56
CA HIS A 238 -5.87 -11.75 -1.21
C HIS A 238 -4.50 -11.44 -0.62
N GLN A 239 -3.67 -12.47 -0.39
CA GLN A 239 -2.25 -12.33 -0.12
C GLN A 239 -1.44 -13.26 -1.02
N ASN A 240 -0.46 -12.71 -1.74
CA ASN A 240 0.35 -13.45 -2.70
C ASN A 240 1.45 -14.30 -2.06
N ARG A 241 1.88 -13.96 -0.85
CA ARG A 241 2.93 -14.63 -0.07
C ARG A 241 4.33 -14.59 -0.72
N LEU A 242 4.60 -13.62 -1.59
CA LEU A 242 5.95 -13.35 -2.08
C LEU A 242 6.85 -12.90 -0.93
N ARG A 243 8.16 -13.13 -1.07
CA ARG A 243 9.16 -12.65 -0.12
C ARG A 243 9.99 -11.53 -0.75
N SER A 244 10.81 -10.86 0.04
CA SER A 244 11.61 -9.72 -0.42
C SER A 244 12.35 -9.99 -1.74
N PRO A 245 13.08 -11.10 -1.92
CA PRO A 245 13.78 -11.36 -3.17
C PRO A 245 12.87 -11.45 -4.40
N ASP A 246 11.63 -11.95 -4.23
CA ASP A 246 10.68 -12.04 -5.33
C ASP A 246 10.28 -10.66 -5.84
N TYR A 247 9.93 -9.73 -4.93
CA TYR A 247 9.58 -8.35 -5.29
C TYR A 247 10.74 -7.62 -5.93
N LEU A 248 11.93 -7.72 -5.35
CA LEU A 248 13.12 -7.05 -5.88
C LEU A 248 13.52 -7.60 -7.27
N ARG A 249 13.31 -8.90 -7.52
CA ARG A 249 13.47 -9.49 -8.83
C ARG A 249 12.48 -8.91 -9.83
N LEU A 250 11.17 -8.81 -9.49
CA LEU A 250 10.15 -8.22 -10.36
C LEU A 250 10.47 -6.76 -10.71
N VAL A 251 10.96 -5.98 -9.75
CA VAL A 251 11.38 -4.58 -9.96
C VAL A 251 12.52 -4.50 -10.97
N ARG A 252 13.56 -5.36 -10.82
CA ARG A 252 14.69 -5.41 -11.77
C ARG A 252 14.27 -5.90 -13.16
N GLU A 253 13.40 -6.91 -13.22
CA GLU A 253 12.86 -7.45 -14.48
C GLU A 253 12.02 -6.41 -15.25
N ALA A 254 11.37 -5.48 -14.55
CA ALA A 254 10.68 -4.34 -15.16
C ALA A 254 11.61 -3.24 -15.68
N GLY A 255 12.93 -3.33 -15.43
CA GLY A 255 13.94 -2.41 -15.93
C GLY A 255 14.42 -1.35 -14.91
N PHE A 256 13.93 -1.38 -13.69
CA PHE A 256 14.33 -0.44 -12.64
C PHE A 256 15.72 -0.74 -12.07
N GLU A 257 16.43 0.32 -11.72
CA GLU A 257 17.60 0.28 -10.85
C GLU A 257 17.18 0.46 -9.38
N LEU A 258 17.55 -0.48 -8.51
CA LEU A 258 17.33 -0.32 -7.07
C LEU A 258 18.35 0.64 -6.49
N VAL A 259 17.89 1.71 -5.84
CA VAL A 259 18.74 2.73 -5.22
C VAL A 259 18.75 2.65 -3.70
N ALA A 260 17.69 2.11 -3.10
CA ALA A 260 17.65 1.85 -1.66
C ALA A 260 16.75 0.65 -1.36
N GLU A 261 17.14 -0.12 -0.34
CA GLU A 261 16.39 -1.25 0.19
C GLU A 261 16.46 -1.21 1.72
N VAL A 262 15.29 -1.22 2.38
CA VAL A 262 15.17 -1.16 3.83
C VAL A 262 14.23 -2.28 4.31
N PRO A 263 14.73 -3.51 4.48
CA PRO A 263 13.95 -4.58 5.08
C PRO A 263 13.82 -4.36 6.59
N SER A 264 12.63 -4.62 7.14
CA SER A 264 12.41 -4.67 8.59
C SER A 264 12.28 -6.13 9.05
N GLY A 265 13.12 -6.51 9.98
CA GLY A 265 13.27 -7.90 10.45
C GLY A 265 14.35 -8.67 9.69
N PRO A 266 14.55 -9.95 10.06
CA PRO A 266 13.90 -10.59 11.20
C PRO A 266 14.40 -10.09 12.56
N SER A 267 13.52 -10.09 13.57
CA SER A 267 13.95 -10.03 14.96
C SER A 267 14.41 -11.41 15.44
N LEU A 268 15.13 -11.48 16.55
CA LEU A 268 15.49 -12.78 17.18
C LEU A 268 14.25 -13.63 17.48
N GLU A 269 13.17 -13.01 17.96
CA GLU A 269 11.89 -13.66 18.18
C GLU A 269 11.31 -14.21 16.87
N GLY A 270 11.36 -13.43 15.79
CA GLY A 270 10.88 -13.84 14.47
C GLY A 270 11.67 -15.02 13.90
N LEU A 271 12.97 -15.08 14.10
CA LEU A 271 13.77 -16.24 13.70
C LEU A 271 13.40 -17.48 14.51
N ALA A 272 13.21 -17.36 15.82
CA ALA A 272 12.74 -18.46 16.66
C ALA A 272 11.34 -18.96 16.27
N GLU A 273 10.42 -18.05 15.90
CA GLU A 273 9.11 -18.43 15.36
C GLU A 273 9.24 -19.24 14.06
N LEU A 274 10.13 -18.84 13.17
CA LEU A 274 10.37 -19.52 11.88
C LEU A 274 10.99 -20.90 12.07
N GLU A 275 11.95 -21.04 12.99
CA GLU A 275 12.64 -22.32 13.27
C GLU A 275 11.66 -23.43 13.71
N GLY A 276 10.62 -23.05 14.48
CA GLY A 276 9.55 -23.96 14.89
C GLY A 276 8.43 -24.16 13.86
N LEU A 277 8.49 -23.48 12.69
CA LEU A 277 7.39 -23.46 11.73
C LEU A 277 7.57 -24.56 10.66
N PRO A 278 6.58 -25.47 10.45
CA PRO A 278 6.65 -26.47 9.38
C PRO A 278 6.41 -25.79 8.01
N LEU A 279 7.48 -25.26 7.41
CA LEU A 279 7.44 -24.55 6.14
C LEU A 279 6.98 -25.43 4.99
N ALA A 280 6.08 -24.89 4.14
CA ALA A 280 5.74 -25.54 2.87
C ALA A 280 6.97 -25.57 1.94
N PRO A 281 7.09 -26.59 1.04
CA PRO A 281 8.30 -26.82 0.23
C PRO A 281 8.78 -25.60 -0.52
N ARG A 282 7.88 -24.79 -1.07
CA ARG A 282 8.26 -23.59 -1.85
C ARG A 282 9.02 -22.53 -1.03
N PHE A 283 8.88 -22.53 0.29
CA PHE A 283 9.54 -21.53 1.14
C PHE A 283 10.87 -22.00 1.71
N ARG A 284 11.21 -23.27 1.57
CA ARG A 284 12.47 -23.86 2.06
C ARG A 284 13.70 -23.45 1.25
N VAL A 285 13.49 -22.79 0.11
CA VAL A 285 14.56 -22.28 -0.75
C VAL A 285 15.12 -20.93 -0.25
N TYR A 286 14.38 -20.22 0.60
CA TYR A 286 14.80 -18.95 1.16
C TYR A 286 15.55 -19.16 2.47
N PRO A 287 16.65 -18.44 2.71
CA PRO A 287 17.29 -18.42 4.01
C PRO A 287 16.35 -17.79 5.08
N PRO A 288 16.52 -18.17 6.35
CA PRO A 288 15.65 -17.67 7.44
C PRO A 288 15.58 -16.13 7.52
N GLU A 289 16.68 -15.45 7.22
CA GLU A 289 16.79 -13.99 7.23
C GLU A 289 15.84 -13.34 6.20
N GLU A 290 15.71 -13.92 5.02
CA GLU A 290 14.79 -13.45 3.99
C GLU A 290 13.34 -13.81 4.30
N LEU A 291 13.09 -15.00 4.84
CA LEU A 291 11.76 -15.40 5.30
C LEU A 291 11.27 -14.54 6.46
N GLY A 292 12.19 -14.13 7.33
CA GLY A 292 11.90 -13.36 8.53
C GLY A 292 11.62 -11.88 8.28
N VAL A 293 11.86 -11.36 7.09
CA VAL A 293 11.49 -9.98 6.74
C VAL A 293 9.98 -9.81 6.85
N THR A 294 9.56 -8.86 7.67
CA THR A 294 8.14 -8.57 7.92
C THR A 294 7.63 -7.38 7.11
N ILE A 295 8.50 -6.43 6.83
CA ILE A 295 8.22 -5.27 5.96
C ILE A 295 9.38 -5.13 4.99
N LEU A 296 9.08 -4.98 3.71
CA LEU A 296 10.02 -4.54 2.70
C LEU A 296 9.67 -3.12 2.28
N SER A 297 10.62 -2.20 2.43
CA SER A 297 10.57 -0.90 1.76
C SER A 297 11.73 -0.82 0.78
N PHE A 298 11.47 -0.31 -0.42
CA PHE A 298 12.51 -0.06 -1.41
C PHE A 298 12.27 1.24 -2.17
N VAL A 299 13.34 1.78 -2.70
CA VAL A 299 13.31 2.85 -3.70
C VAL A 299 14.03 2.36 -4.94
N ALA A 300 13.40 2.53 -6.07
CA ALA A 300 13.95 2.21 -7.37
C ALA A 300 13.84 3.42 -8.30
N ARG A 301 14.67 3.48 -9.33
CA ARG A 301 14.73 4.58 -10.28
C ARG A 301 14.63 4.03 -11.69
N ARG A 302 13.94 4.74 -12.58
CA ARG A 302 14.03 4.53 -14.01
C ARG A 302 15.33 5.18 -14.52
N PRO A 303 16.30 4.41 -15.09
CA PRO A 303 17.52 4.97 -15.67
C PRO A 303 17.26 5.95 -16.78
#